data_c8abfb94912bf6a64982ae12f1d99649
#
_entry.id   c8abfb94912bf6a64982ae12f1d99649
#
_cell.length_a   1.000
_cell.length_b   1.000
_cell.length_c   1.000
_cell.angle_alpha   90.00
_cell.angle_beta   90.00
_cell.angle_gamma   90.00
#
_symmetry.space_group_name_H-M   'P 1'
#
loop_
_entity.id
_entity.type
_entity.pdbx_description
1 polymer ?
#
loop_
_entity_poly.entity_id
_entity_poly.type
_entity_poly.pdbx_seq_one_letter_code
_entity_poly.pdbx_strand_id
1 'polypeptide(L)'
;MAAPLVDQPRTPLSVNQSARRQRIVDTALAMIGEQDYDRIQVRDVADASSVALGTLYHYFPSKEQLFGEALIQWAGTLESSITRRRLAGGDPASRLEDALHRSVRAFERQPRLAKLVARFEVSDDPFAVEVITRLGATTYDVYLSALDGIEAGLAERIVRVADAVLDSALRAWSSGKVPIDAVYVSISDAVALLLPR
;
A
#
# COMPACT_ATOMS: atom_id res chain seq x y z
N MET A 1 -17.19 16.34 18.38
CA MET A 1 -16.25 15.65 19.29
C MET A 1 -16.61 14.18 19.24
N ALA A 2 -16.01 13.42 18.30
CA ALA A 2 -16.24 11.98 18.15
C ALA A 2 -15.35 11.26 19.17
N ALA A 3 -15.94 10.35 19.93
CA ALA A 3 -15.22 9.52 20.89
C ALA A 3 -14.21 8.64 20.15
N PRO A 4 -12.99 8.41 20.71
CA PRO A 4 -12.04 7.48 20.11
C PRO A 4 -12.67 6.08 20.12
N LEU A 5 -12.57 5.37 18.97
CA LEU A 5 -12.91 3.95 18.87
C LEU A 5 -12.02 3.20 19.86
N VAL A 6 -12.63 2.79 20.97
CA VAL A 6 -11.98 2.05 22.05
C VAL A 6 -11.45 0.76 21.44
N ASP A 7 -10.14 0.63 21.43
CA ASP A 7 -9.41 -0.62 21.17
C ASP A 7 -9.82 -1.65 22.23
N GLN A 8 -10.86 -2.43 21.93
CA GLN A 8 -11.20 -3.57 22.77
C GLN A 8 -10.05 -4.56 22.61
N PRO A 9 -9.44 -5.04 23.70
CA PRO A 9 -8.38 -6.03 23.64
C PRO A 9 -8.94 -7.28 22.95
N ARG A 10 -8.63 -7.45 21.67
CA ARG A 10 -9.01 -8.65 20.92
C ARG A 10 -8.26 -9.81 21.56
N THR A 11 -8.98 -10.74 22.15
CA THR A 11 -8.41 -12.00 22.62
C THR A 11 -7.55 -12.59 21.50
N PRO A 12 -6.32 -13.03 21.80
CA PRO A 12 -5.46 -13.61 20.75
C PRO A 12 -6.19 -14.73 20.02
N LEU A 13 -6.23 -14.66 18.71
CA LEU A 13 -6.86 -15.68 17.87
C LEU A 13 -6.13 -17.01 18.08
N SER A 14 -6.88 -18.12 18.15
CA SER A 14 -6.28 -19.45 18.09
C SER A 14 -5.56 -19.66 16.75
N VAL A 15 -4.64 -20.63 16.70
CA VAL A 15 -3.91 -20.98 15.48
C VAL A 15 -4.85 -21.22 14.29
N ASN A 16 -5.96 -21.95 14.53
CA ASN A 16 -6.96 -22.24 13.50
C ASN A 16 -7.74 -20.98 13.07
N GLN A 17 -8.02 -20.06 14.00
CA GLN A 17 -8.67 -18.79 13.68
C GLN A 17 -7.74 -17.87 12.87
N SER A 18 -6.47 -17.80 13.25
CA SER A 18 -5.44 -17.03 12.51
C SER A 18 -5.26 -17.57 11.09
N ALA A 19 -5.17 -18.89 10.93
CA ALA A 19 -5.06 -19.52 9.61
C ALA A 19 -6.31 -19.27 8.74
N ARG A 20 -7.50 -19.27 9.35
CA ARG A 20 -8.75 -18.96 8.65
C ARG A 20 -8.81 -17.49 8.22
N ARG A 21 -8.46 -16.57 9.13
CA ARG A 21 -8.38 -15.14 8.84
C ARG A 21 -7.40 -14.87 7.68
N GLN A 22 -6.22 -15.49 7.73
CA GLN A 22 -5.22 -15.38 6.69
C GLN A 22 -5.73 -15.86 5.33
N ARG A 23 -6.37 -17.02 5.27
CA ARG A 23 -6.95 -17.55 4.02
C ARG A 23 -7.98 -16.62 3.42
N ILE A 24 -8.81 -15.94 4.23
CA ILE A 24 -9.77 -14.94 3.74
C ILE A 24 -9.04 -13.76 3.10
N VAL A 25 -7.99 -13.23 3.75
CA VAL A 25 -7.18 -12.12 3.23
C VAL A 25 -6.47 -12.52 1.93
N ASP A 26 -5.87 -13.71 1.87
CA ASP A 26 -5.21 -14.23 0.67
C ASP A 26 -6.19 -14.34 -0.51
N THR A 27 -7.41 -14.82 -0.23
CA THR A 27 -8.48 -14.91 -1.23
C THR A 27 -8.90 -13.53 -1.72
N ALA A 28 -9.08 -12.57 -0.82
CA ALA A 28 -9.42 -11.19 -1.20
C ALA A 28 -8.33 -10.54 -2.06
N LEU A 29 -7.05 -10.76 -1.69
CA LEU A 29 -5.91 -10.27 -2.47
C LEU A 29 -5.83 -10.92 -3.86
N ALA A 30 -6.08 -12.21 -4.00
CA ALA A 30 -6.16 -12.87 -5.28
C ALA A 30 -7.29 -12.31 -6.16
N MET A 31 -8.48 -12.13 -5.58
CA MET A 31 -9.64 -11.61 -6.32
C MET A 31 -9.45 -10.18 -6.81
N ILE A 32 -8.83 -9.29 -6.00
CA ILE A 32 -8.54 -7.93 -6.45
C ILE A 32 -7.48 -7.89 -7.56
N GLY A 33 -6.64 -8.91 -7.66
CA GLY A 33 -5.72 -9.08 -8.79
C GLY A 33 -6.44 -9.38 -10.11
N GLU A 34 -7.62 -10.00 -10.06
CA GLU A 34 -8.36 -10.47 -11.24
C GLU A 34 -9.51 -9.54 -11.66
N GLN A 35 -10.15 -8.84 -10.72
CA GLN A 35 -11.32 -8.00 -10.97
C GLN A 35 -11.29 -6.71 -10.13
N ASP A 36 -11.98 -5.67 -10.62
CA ASP A 36 -12.04 -4.38 -9.92
C ASP A 36 -12.82 -4.49 -8.61
N TYR A 37 -12.35 -3.76 -7.58
CA TYR A 37 -12.91 -3.74 -6.23
C TYR A 37 -14.44 -3.61 -6.19
N ASP A 38 -15.04 -2.75 -7.03
CA ASP A 38 -16.48 -2.49 -7.03
C ASP A 38 -17.30 -3.72 -7.48
N ARG A 39 -16.70 -4.61 -8.27
CA ARG A 39 -17.34 -5.84 -8.77
C ARG A 39 -17.27 -7.00 -7.79
N ILE A 40 -16.31 -7.00 -6.86
CA ILE A 40 -16.15 -8.07 -5.89
C ILE A 40 -17.25 -7.95 -4.82
N GLN A 41 -17.98 -9.02 -4.59
CA GLN A 41 -18.91 -9.13 -3.46
C GLN A 41 -18.24 -9.88 -2.32
N VAL A 42 -18.51 -9.47 -1.07
CA VAL A 42 -17.97 -10.13 0.12
C VAL A 42 -18.39 -11.59 0.21
N ARG A 43 -19.57 -11.93 -0.32
CA ARG A 43 -20.06 -13.32 -0.43
C ARG A 43 -19.14 -14.17 -1.30
N ASP A 44 -18.68 -13.64 -2.43
CA ASP A 44 -17.80 -14.38 -3.34
C ASP A 44 -16.46 -14.71 -2.67
N VAL A 45 -15.95 -13.78 -1.84
CA VAL A 45 -14.73 -14.01 -1.03
C VAL A 45 -14.99 -15.10 0.04
N ALA A 46 -16.15 -15.09 0.69
CA ALA A 46 -16.51 -16.10 1.68
C ALA A 46 -16.59 -17.50 1.03
N ASP A 47 -17.26 -17.62 -0.10
CA ASP A 47 -17.41 -18.86 -0.85
C ASP A 47 -16.03 -19.38 -1.32
N ALA A 48 -15.22 -18.53 -1.94
CA ALA A 48 -13.90 -18.88 -2.45
C ALA A 48 -12.90 -19.25 -1.32
N SER A 49 -13.03 -18.62 -0.13
CA SER A 49 -12.21 -18.96 1.05
C SER A 49 -12.77 -20.12 1.87
N SER A 50 -13.89 -20.73 1.45
CA SER A 50 -14.57 -21.83 2.14
C SER A 50 -14.94 -21.49 3.58
N VAL A 51 -15.54 -20.32 3.79
CA VAL A 51 -16.08 -19.91 5.10
C VAL A 51 -17.53 -19.44 4.95
N ALA A 52 -18.32 -19.59 6.03
CA ALA A 52 -19.65 -18.99 6.05
C ALA A 52 -19.55 -17.46 6.05
N LEU A 53 -20.45 -16.77 5.33
CA LEU A 53 -20.49 -15.32 5.25
C LEU A 53 -20.49 -14.63 6.62
N GLY A 54 -21.25 -15.16 7.59
CA GLY A 54 -21.25 -14.68 8.97
C GLY A 54 -19.89 -14.83 9.66
N THR A 55 -19.12 -15.87 9.34
CA THR A 55 -17.76 -16.05 9.84
C THR A 55 -16.83 -14.99 9.24
N LEU A 56 -16.96 -14.66 7.96
CA LEU A 56 -16.17 -13.60 7.33
C LEU A 56 -16.45 -12.25 8.01
N TYR A 57 -17.73 -11.89 8.20
CA TYR A 57 -18.11 -10.64 8.88
C TYR A 57 -17.68 -10.58 10.35
N HIS A 58 -17.49 -11.72 11.00
CA HIS A 58 -16.92 -11.78 12.35
C HIS A 58 -15.44 -11.32 12.34
N TYR A 59 -14.66 -11.64 11.30
CA TYR A 59 -13.27 -11.21 11.17
C TYR A 59 -13.14 -9.80 10.57
N PHE A 60 -13.99 -9.47 9.62
CA PHE A 60 -13.93 -8.22 8.83
C PHE A 60 -15.33 -7.63 8.73
N PRO A 61 -15.70 -6.71 9.64
CA PRO A 61 -17.03 -6.10 9.69
C PRO A 61 -17.46 -5.36 8.42
N SER A 62 -16.52 -4.92 7.59
CA SER A 62 -16.80 -4.25 6.32
C SER A 62 -15.95 -4.78 5.17
N LYS A 63 -16.35 -4.45 3.95
CA LYS A 63 -15.58 -4.71 2.73
C LYS A 63 -14.28 -3.92 2.73
N GLU A 64 -14.33 -2.67 3.19
CA GLU A 64 -13.18 -1.78 3.33
C GLU A 64 -12.14 -2.38 4.26
N GLN A 65 -12.57 -2.93 5.41
CA GLN A 65 -11.66 -3.56 6.35
C GLN A 65 -10.99 -4.82 5.77
N LEU A 66 -11.75 -5.66 5.07
CA LEU A 66 -11.21 -6.85 4.43
C LEU A 66 -10.15 -6.51 3.38
N PHE A 67 -10.47 -5.61 2.46
CA PHE A 67 -9.57 -5.24 1.38
C PHE A 67 -8.44 -4.32 1.84
N GLY A 68 -8.65 -3.56 2.91
CA GLY A 68 -7.60 -2.83 3.59
C GLY A 68 -6.51 -3.75 4.16
N GLU A 69 -6.92 -4.83 4.84
CA GLU A 69 -5.97 -5.84 5.32
C GLU A 69 -5.23 -6.56 4.18
N ALA A 70 -5.93 -6.85 3.08
CA ALA A 70 -5.30 -7.42 1.88
C ALA A 70 -4.25 -6.45 1.27
N LEU A 71 -4.55 -5.16 1.24
CA LEU A 71 -3.63 -4.12 0.77
C LEU A 71 -2.40 -4.00 1.68
N ILE A 72 -2.59 -4.01 3.01
CA ILE A 72 -1.49 -3.99 3.99
C ILE A 72 -0.59 -5.22 3.83
N GLN A 73 -1.17 -6.39 3.65
CA GLN A 73 -0.41 -7.62 3.41
C GLN A 73 0.44 -7.51 2.13
N TRP A 74 -0.14 -7.02 1.05
CA TRP A 74 0.57 -6.80 -0.19
C TRP A 74 1.73 -5.80 -0.01
N ALA A 75 1.48 -4.69 0.68
CA ALA A 75 2.50 -3.68 0.98
C ALA A 75 3.68 -4.25 1.77
N GLY A 76 3.43 -5.12 2.76
CA GLY A 76 4.49 -5.82 3.49
C GLY A 76 5.35 -6.72 2.60
N THR A 77 4.80 -7.31 1.53
CA THR A 77 5.59 -8.04 0.54
C THR A 77 6.45 -7.11 -0.30
N LEU A 78 5.95 -5.93 -0.63
CA LEU A 78 6.68 -4.89 -1.36
C LEU A 78 7.86 -4.37 -0.53
N GLU A 79 7.62 -3.95 0.71
CA GLU A 79 8.65 -3.53 1.67
C GLU A 79 9.77 -4.56 1.76
N SER A 80 9.40 -5.82 2.00
CA SER A 80 10.36 -6.93 2.08
C SER A 80 11.18 -7.11 0.79
N SER A 81 10.59 -6.81 -0.37
CA SER A 81 11.28 -6.91 -1.67
C SER A 81 12.26 -5.76 -1.91
N ILE A 82 11.94 -4.56 -1.44
CA ILE A 82 12.80 -3.38 -1.53
C ILE A 82 13.97 -3.51 -0.55
N THR A 83 13.68 -3.91 0.69
CA THR A 83 14.67 -3.99 1.78
C THR A 83 15.67 -5.15 1.60
N ARG A 84 15.21 -6.33 1.14
CA ARG A 84 16.09 -7.52 0.92
C ARG A 84 17.13 -7.33 -0.17
N ARG A 85 16.83 -6.60 -1.22
CA ARG A 85 17.84 -6.09 -2.12
C ARG A 85 18.39 -4.81 -1.51
N ARG A 86 19.37 -4.92 -0.60
CA ARG A 86 20.11 -3.77 -0.09
C ARG A 86 20.20 -2.76 -1.21
N LEU A 87 19.83 -1.50 -0.91
CA LEU A 87 20.06 -0.37 -1.82
C LEU A 87 21.58 -0.33 -2.05
N ALA A 88 22.02 -1.17 -3.00
CA ALA A 88 23.40 -1.61 -3.13
C ALA A 88 24.17 -0.54 -3.87
N GLY A 89 24.91 0.27 -3.09
CA GLY A 89 25.86 1.24 -3.66
C GLY A 89 25.17 2.42 -4.34
N GLY A 90 25.91 3.44 -4.64
CA GLY A 90 25.41 4.66 -5.28
C GLY A 90 25.16 5.79 -4.29
N ASP A 91 24.96 6.97 -4.83
CA ASP A 91 24.59 8.17 -4.09
C ASP A 91 23.14 8.10 -3.59
N PRO A 92 22.75 8.97 -2.63
CA PRO A 92 21.39 8.98 -2.09
C PRO A 92 20.30 9.18 -3.14
N ALA A 93 20.56 9.96 -4.19
CA ALA A 93 19.59 10.20 -5.27
C ALA A 93 19.29 8.91 -6.03
N SER A 94 20.32 8.16 -6.44
CA SER A 94 20.17 6.89 -7.13
C SER A 94 19.46 5.85 -6.28
N ARG A 95 19.73 5.81 -4.96
CA ARG A 95 19.05 4.88 -4.05
C ARG A 95 17.55 5.20 -3.88
N LEU A 96 17.22 6.48 -3.72
CA LEU A 96 15.82 6.91 -3.59
C LEU A 96 15.06 6.66 -4.89
N GLU A 97 15.63 7.00 -6.04
CA GLU A 97 15.03 6.77 -7.35
C GLU A 97 14.75 5.27 -7.56
N ASP A 98 15.70 4.39 -7.25
CA ASP A 98 15.50 2.95 -7.38
C ASP A 98 14.41 2.42 -6.44
N ALA A 99 14.31 2.93 -5.19
CA ALA A 99 13.26 2.57 -4.27
C ALA A 99 11.87 2.99 -4.79
N LEU A 100 11.72 4.24 -5.25
CA LEU A 100 10.49 4.75 -5.83
C LEU A 100 10.09 3.99 -7.10
N HIS A 101 11.03 3.73 -8.01
CA HIS A 101 10.79 2.93 -9.21
C HIS A 101 10.36 1.49 -8.90
N ARG A 102 10.81 0.90 -7.79
CA ARG A 102 10.32 -0.42 -7.35
C ARG A 102 8.87 -0.35 -6.91
N SER A 103 8.47 0.71 -6.22
CA SER A 103 7.06 0.94 -5.88
C SER A 103 6.20 1.08 -7.14
N VAL A 104 6.65 1.88 -8.12
CA VAL A 104 5.95 1.99 -9.42
C VAL A 104 5.81 0.62 -10.09
N ARG A 105 6.90 -0.17 -10.20
CA ARG A 105 6.85 -1.52 -10.80
C ARG A 105 5.90 -2.47 -10.07
N ALA A 106 5.74 -2.34 -8.75
CA ALA A 106 4.82 -3.17 -8.00
C ALA A 106 3.36 -2.83 -8.35
N PHE A 107 3.03 -1.56 -8.44
CA PHE A 107 1.70 -1.11 -8.87
C PHE A 107 1.43 -1.41 -10.35
N GLU A 108 2.44 -1.29 -11.22
CA GLU A 108 2.34 -1.65 -12.63
C GLU A 108 1.95 -3.12 -12.83
N ARG A 109 2.48 -4.02 -12.00
CA ARG A 109 2.12 -5.44 -11.99
C ARG A 109 0.73 -5.71 -11.40
N GLN A 110 0.23 -4.79 -10.58
CA GLN A 110 -1.04 -4.91 -9.86
C GLN A 110 -1.87 -3.61 -9.99
N PRO A 111 -2.29 -3.24 -11.23
CA PRO A 111 -2.93 -1.94 -11.47
C PRO A 111 -4.25 -1.75 -10.72
N ARG A 112 -4.94 -2.85 -10.37
CA ARG A 112 -6.17 -2.78 -9.58
C ARG A 112 -5.91 -2.41 -8.11
N LEU A 113 -4.73 -2.76 -7.57
CA LEU A 113 -4.34 -2.29 -6.24
C LEU A 113 -4.06 -0.78 -6.24
N ALA A 114 -3.45 -0.24 -7.31
CA ALA A 114 -3.30 1.22 -7.44
C ALA A 114 -4.67 1.94 -7.46
N LYS A 115 -5.67 1.39 -8.15
CA LYS A 115 -7.04 1.92 -8.12
C LYS A 115 -7.67 1.82 -6.72
N LEU A 116 -7.41 0.74 -5.99
CA LEU A 116 -7.91 0.57 -4.62
C LEU A 116 -7.27 1.58 -3.67
N VAL A 117 -5.96 1.82 -3.76
CA VAL A 117 -5.26 2.87 -3.00
C VAL A 117 -5.88 4.22 -3.29
N ALA A 118 -5.99 4.61 -4.57
CA ALA A 118 -6.58 5.89 -4.97
C ALA A 118 -8.03 6.06 -4.47
N ARG A 119 -8.80 4.97 -4.38
CA ARG A 119 -10.15 4.98 -3.81
C ARG A 119 -10.12 5.22 -2.30
N PHE A 120 -9.21 4.56 -1.58
CA PHE A 120 -9.11 4.68 -0.13
C PHE A 120 -8.58 6.06 0.30
N GLU A 121 -7.70 6.68 -0.49
CA GLU A 121 -7.19 8.03 -0.25
C GLU A 121 -8.27 9.13 -0.20
N VAL A 122 -9.38 8.93 -0.93
CA VAL A 122 -10.49 9.87 -0.97
C VAL A 122 -11.70 9.42 -0.15
N SER A 123 -11.55 8.35 0.63
CA SER A 123 -12.62 7.78 1.45
C SER A 123 -12.66 8.43 2.83
N ASP A 124 -13.87 8.70 3.31
CA ASP A 124 -14.11 9.14 4.69
C ASP A 124 -14.28 7.95 5.66
N ASP A 125 -14.20 6.71 5.17
CA ASP A 125 -14.30 5.52 6.00
C ASP A 125 -13.07 5.40 6.93
N PRO A 126 -13.27 5.29 8.26
CA PRO A 126 -12.16 5.25 9.22
C PRO A 126 -11.15 4.13 8.98
N PHE A 127 -11.58 2.98 8.45
CA PHE A 127 -10.67 1.88 8.14
C PHE A 127 -9.83 2.17 6.90
N ALA A 128 -10.43 2.81 5.88
CA ALA A 128 -9.68 3.25 4.71
C ALA A 128 -8.61 4.27 5.09
N VAL A 129 -8.96 5.25 5.93
CA VAL A 129 -8.00 6.24 6.45
C VAL A 129 -6.87 5.58 7.24
N GLU A 130 -7.18 4.62 8.12
CA GLU A 130 -6.17 3.87 8.87
C GLU A 130 -5.24 3.09 7.94
N VAL A 131 -5.80 2.41 6.93
CA VAL A 131 -5.02 1.63 5.95
C VAL A 131 -4.05 2.51 5.18
N ILE A 132 -4.50 3.66 4.67
CA ILE A 132 -3.64 4.60 3.93
C ILE A 132 -2.54 5.16 4.85
N THR A 133 -2.87 5.48 6.10
CA THR A 133 -1.89 5.95 7.09
C THR A 133 -0.81 4.88 7.33
N ARG A 134 -1.19 3.61 7.50
CA ARG A 134 -0.25 2.50 7.71
C ARG A 134 0.59 2.21 6.47
N LEU A 135 -0.02 2.26 5.29
CA LEU A 135 0.66 2.08 4.01
C LEU A 135 1.74 3.16 3.83
N GLY A 136 1.37 4.42 4.04
CA GLY A 136 2.29 5.56 3.96
C GLY A 136 3.44 5.45 4.95
N ALA A 137 3.19 5.06 6.21
CA ALA A 137 4.24 4.85 7.20
C ALA A 137 5.26 3.78 6.76
N THR A 138 4.77 2.66 6.22
CA THR A 138 5.64 1.56 5.74
C THR A 138 6.54 2.00 4.58
N THR A 139 6.01 2.71 3.59
CA THR A 139 6.77 3.20 2.45
C THR A 139 7.72 4.33 2.83
N TYR A 140 7.30 5.20 3.76
CA TYR A 140 8.11 6.30 4.27
C TYR A 140 9.44 5.84 4.86
N ASP A 141 9.41 4.82 5.73
CA ASP A 141 10.62 4.27 6.36
C ASP A 141 11.59 3.70 5.32
N VAL A 142 11.06 3.06 4.28
CA VAL A 142 11.87 2.52 3.16
C VAL A 142 12.57 3.65 2.40
N TYR A 143 11.86 4.72 2.05
CA TYR A 143 12.44 5.85 1.31
C TYR A 143 13.42 6.64 2.18
N LEU A 144 13.12 6.79 3.46
CA LEU A 144 14.02 7.45 4.40
C LEU A 144 15.35 6.69 4.53
N SER A 145 15.31 5.35 4.57
CA SER A 145 16.52 4.51 4.59
C SER A 145 17.39 4.64 3.33
N ALA A 146 16.80 5.02 2.20
CA ALA A 146 17.52 5.27 0.96
C ALA A 146 18.37 6.56 1.04
N LEU A 147 18.03 7.48 1.93
CA LEU A 147 18.69 8.77 2.15
C LEU A 147 19.72 8.74 3.31
N ASP A 148 20.18 7.54 3.69
CA ASP A 148 21.26 7.42 4.69
C ASP A 148 22.47 8.26 4.27
N GLY A 149 22.98 9.07 5.21
CA GLY A 149 24.04 10.05 4.99
C GLY A 149 23.56 11.48 4.68
N ILE A 150 22.26 11.70 4.49
CA ILE A 150 21.64 13.04 4.41
C ILE A 150 21.20 13.49 5.82
N GLU A 151 21.25 14.80 6.08
CA GLU A 151 20.74 15.37 7.34
C GLU A 151 19.26 15.01 7.52
N ALA A 152 18.87 14.53 8.73
CA ALA A 152 17.56 13.91 8.98
C ALA A 152 16.38 14.79 8.59
N GLY A 153 16.38 16.07 8.98
CA GLY A 153 15.28 16.98 8.65
C GLY A 153 15.18 17.30 7.15
N LEU A 154 16.30 17.25 6.43
CA LEU A 154 16.33 17.38 4.97
C LEU A 154 15.80 16.09 4.33
N ALA A 155 16.24 14.93 4.77
CA ALA A 155 15.81 13.64 4.29
C ALA A 155 14.26 13.48 4.40
N GLU A 156 13.70 13.84 5.56
CA GLU A 156 12.24 13.83 5.77
C GLU A 156 11.48 14.74 4.79
N ARG A 157 12.02 15.94 4.49
CA ARG A 157 11.41 16.85 3.52
C ARG A 157 11.47 16.27 2.10
N ILE A 158 12.61 15.67 1.73
CA ILE A 158 12.80 15.04 0.43
C ILE A 158 11.82 13.89 0.25
N VAL A 159 11.72 12.97 1.22
CA VAL A 159 10.79 11.83 1.17
C VAL A 159 9.36 12.32 1.01
N ARG A 160 8.92 13.29 1.81
CA ARG A 160 7.57 13.83 1.74
C ARG A 160 7.20 14.40 0.37
N VAL A 161 8.13 15.12 -0.28
CA VAL A 161 7.89 15.68 -1.61
C VAL A 161 7.91 14.58 -2.67
N ALA A 162 8.88 13.67 -2.61
CA ALA A 162 9.00 12.57 -3.55
C ALA A 162 7.78 11.62 -3.49
N ASP A 163 7.29 11.32 -2.28
CA ASP A 163 6.11 10.51 -2.05
C ASP A 163 4.84 11.20 -2.59
N ALA A 164 4.66 12.49 -2.37
CA ALA A 164 3.55 13.26 -2.93
C ALA A 164 3.56 13.27 -4.47
N VAL A 165 4.73 13.30 -5.11
CA VAL A 165 4.85 13.17 -6.56
C VAL A 165 4.47 11.76 -7.02
N LEU A 166 4.95 10.73 -6.32
CA LEU A 166 4.62 9.33 -6.59
C LEU A 166 3.10 9.10 -6.51
N ASP A 167 2.45 9.53 -5.42
CA ASP A 167 1.00 9.39 -5.23
C ASP A 167 0.21 10.08 -6.34
N SER A 168 0.59 11.32 -6.67
CA SER A 168 -0.07 12.09 -7.73
C SER A 168 0.07 11.40 -9.10
N ALA A 169 1.27 10.93 -9.43
CA ALA A 169 1.56 10.26 -10.69
C ALA A 169 0.85 8.90 -10.81
N LEU A 170 0.88 8.09 -9.74
CA LEU A 170 0.18 6.79 -9.70
C LEU A 170 -1.34 6.97 -9.81
N ARG A 171 -1.91 7.99 -9.18
CA ARG A 171 -3.33 8.33 -9.29
C ARG A 171 -3.71 8.74 -10.71
N ALA A 172 -2.89 9.55 -11.37
CA ALA A 172 -3.10 9.94 -12.77
C ALA A 172 -3.04 8.72 -13.69
N TRP A 173 -2.08 7.84 -13.49
CA TRP A 173 -1.95 6.59 -14.26
C TRP A 173 -3.11 5.63 -13.99
N SER A 174 -3.45 5.34 -12.75
CA SER A 174 -4.52 4.40 -12.38
C SER A 174 -5.90 4.85 -12.89
N SER A 175 -6.09 6.16 -13.08
CA SER A 175 -7.28 6.75 -13.72
C SER A 175 -7.22 6.85 -15.24
N GLY A 176 -6.13 6.37 -15.87
CA GLY A 176 -5.94 6.36 -17.32
C GLY A 176 -5.61 7.72 -17.96
N LYS A 177 -5.24 8.73 -17.15
CA LYS A 177 -4.92 10.08 -17.64
C LYS A 177 -3.51 10.16 -18.24
N VAL A 178 -2.58 9.33 -17.79
CA VAL A 178 -1.20 9.27 -18.27
C VAL A 178 -0.75 7.81 -18.45
N PRO A 179 0.20 7.52 -19.36
CA PRO A 179 0.84 6.22 -19.47
C PRO A 179 1.79 5.98 -18.30
N ILE A 180 2.16 4.70 -18.07
CA ILE A 180 3.05 4.33 -16.96
C ILE A 180 4.44 4.97 -17.08
N ASP A 181 4.96 5.14 -18.29
CA ASP A 181 6.26 5.78 -18.53
C ASP A 181 6.30 7.23 -18.00
N ALA A 182 5.17 7.95 -18.04
CA ALA A 182 5.09 9.29 -17.47
C ALA A 182 5.24 9.28 -15.94
N VAL A 183 4.85 8.18 -15.27
CA VAL A 183 5.09 8.02 -13.82
C VAL A 183 6.58 7.91 -13.54
N TYR A 184 7.29 7.05 -14.29
CA TYR A 184 8.74 6.89 -14.15
C TYR A 184 9.48 8.22 -14.39
N VAL A 185 9.13 8.94 -15.45
CA VAL A 185 9.72 10.26 -15.76
C VAL A 185 9.47 11.25 -14.63
N SER A 186 8.23 11.35 -14.12
CA SER A 186 7.89 12.25 -13.01
C SER A 186 8.72 11.98 -11.76
N ILE A 187 8.99 10.71 -11.46
CA ILE A 187 9.82 10.31 -10.31
C ILE A 187 11.28 10.71 -10.53
N SER A 188 11.85 10.39 -11.71
CA SER A 188 13.23 10.74 -12.02
C SER A 188 13.46 12.25 -11.98
N ASP A 189 12.54 13.04 -12.55
CA ASP A 189 12.59 14.50 -12.51
C ASP A 189 12.51 15.04 -11.07
N ALA A 190 11.59 14.51 -10.26
CA ALA A 190 11.47 14.91 -8.86
C ALA A 190 12.74 14.63 -8.06
N VAL A 191 13.34 13.45 -8.21
CA VAL A 191 14.60 13.09 -7.52
C VAL A 191 15.74 13.98 -7.99
N ALA A 192 15.86 14.27 -9.30
CA ALA A 192 16.91 15.14 -9.84
C ALA A 192 16.79 16.59 -9.33
N LEU A 193 15.56 17.08 -9.12
CA LEU A 193 15.31 18.42 -8.56
C LEU A 193 15.59 18.48 -7.05
N LEU A 194 15.26 17.42 -6.31
CA LEU A 194 15.42 17.37 -4.86
C LEU A 194 16.86 17.06 -4.40
N LEU A 195 17.60 16.31 -5.22
CA LEU A 195 18.96 15.85 -4.96
C LEU A 195 19.84 16.14 -6.21
N PRO A 196 20.12 17.39 -6.51
CA PRO A 196 20.98 17.72 -7.64
C PRO A 196 22.38 17.13 -7.44
N ARG A 197 22.93 16.54 -8.49
CA ARG A 197 24.29 15.94 -8.52
C ARG A 197 25.36 17.00 -8.57
#